data_20d457131ca68247c15555b15124b8d0
#
_entry.id   20d457131ca68247c15555b15124b8d0
#
_cell.length_a   1.000
_cell.length_b   1.000
_cell.length_c   1.000
_cell.angle_alpha   90.00
_cell.angle_beta   90.00
_cell.angle_gamma   90.00
#
_symmetry.space_group_name_H-M   'P 1'
#
loop_
_entity.id
_entity.type
_entity.pdbx_description
1 polymer ?
#
loop_
_entity_poly.entity_id
_entity_poly.type
_entity_poly.pdbx_seq_one_letter_code
_entity_poly.pdbx_strand_id
1 'polypeptide(L)'
;MKNTGIFCIIITIFLFVGCAKKASDQVKLAKDVEQNIIAKEVRTETVTGMKFRKIPRKSIFFRIGSPSTEQGRKDDEKQHTLRVEKFSLAETEVTQGQWKMIMGSNPSKFKGDDLPVDSVSWNLAQTFIKTLNTRTGKKFRLPTEAEWELAARAGTTTARYWGEDIGFNNANCYRCGQRWDGRETAPVRSFAPNNFGLYDMLGNVWEWTCSEYKEKYDGVEQKCSTGAQSYTLRGGALNNSAKWVRAAARARDRPEGSLRGYNCGFRLAMDSSK
;
A
#
# COMPACT_ATOMS: atom_id res chain seq x y z
N MET A 1 -18.16 23.00 -61.41
CA MET A 1 -17.56 23.54 -60.16
C MET A 1 -18.39 23.00 -59.00
N LYS A 2 -17.99 21.94 -58.35
CA LYS A 2 -18.43 21.42 -57.01
C LYS A 2 -17.73 20.07 -56.80
N ASN A 3 -16.66 20.05 -55.99
CA ASN A 3 -16.20 18.85 -55.24
C ASN A 3 -14.75 18.96 -54.74
N THR A 4 -14.34 20.17 -54.25
CA THR A 4 -12.99 20.32 -53.66
C THR A 4 -12.99 20.57 -52.14
N GLY A 5 -14.17 20.72 -51.49
CA GLY A 5 -14.25 21.04 -50.06
C GLY A 5 -14.26 19.84 -49.09
N ILE A 6 -14.68 18.65 -49.50
CA ILE A 6 -14.88 17.51 -48.61
C ILE A 6 -13.57 16.73 -48.41
N PHE A 7 -12.68 16.73 -49.39
CA PHE A 7 -11.41 15.97 -49.27
C PHE A 7 -10.38 16.56 -48.30
N CYS A 8 -10.37 17.89 -48.11
CA CYS A 8 -9.44 18.52 -47.16
C CYS A 8 -9.84 18.31 -45.70
N ILE A 9 -11.13 18.24 -45.37
CA ILE A 9 -11.59 18.07 -43.97
C ILE A 9 -11.32 16.64 -43.48
N ILE A 10 -11.48 15.61 -44.33
CA ILE A 10 -11.23 14.23 -43.96
C ILE A 10 -9.74 13.96 -43.72
N ILE A 11 -8.84 14.54 -44.52
CA ILE A 11 -7.38 14.40 -44.31
C ILE A 11 -6.93 15.07 -43.02
N THR A 12 -7.49 16.21 -42.65
CA THR A 12 -7.12 16.92 -41.41
C THR A 12 -7.59 16.16 -40.17
N ILE A 13 -8.77 15.54 -40.20
CA ILE A 13 -9.29 14.71 -39.09
C ILE A 13 -8.46 13.43 -38.92
N PHE A 14 -8.06 12.77 -40.00
CA PHE A 14 -7.19 11.60 -39.91
C PHE A 14 -5.78 11.91 -39.39
N LEU A 15 -5.22 13.06 -39.69
CA LEU A 15 -3.93 13.52 -39.17
C LEU A 15 -4.02 13.83 -37.66
N PHE A 16 -5.08 14.48 -37.19
CA PHE A 16 -5.29 14.75 -35.76
C PHE A 16 -5.55 13.49 -34.94
N VAL A 17 -6.35 12.55 -35.43
CA VAL A 17 -6.61 11.27 -34.77
C VAL A 17 -5.37 10.39 -34.73
N GLY A 18 -4.57 10.38 -35.80
CA GLY A 18 -3.30 9.67 -35.85
C GLY A 18 -2.24 10.25 -34.88
N CYS A 19 -2.19 11.58 -34.72
CA CYS A 19 -1.29 12.25 -33.81
C CYS A 19 -1.70 12.03 -32.34
N ALA A 20 -2.98 12.08 -32.02
CA ALA A 20 -3.51 11.80 -30.67
C ALA A 20 -3.30 10.34 -30.26
N LYS A 21 -3.52 9.39 -31.19
CA LYS A 21 -3.27 7.97 -30.94
C LYS A 21 -1.78 7.69 -30.70
N LYS A 22 -0.90 8.30 -31.51
CA LYS A 22 0.55 8.18 -31.38
C LYS A 22 1.04 8.78 -30.05
N ALA A 23 0.47 9.89 -29.59
CA ALA A 23 0.77 10.48 -28.29
C ALA A 23 0.28 9.60 -27.12
N SER A 24 -0.93 9.01 -27.21
CA SER A 24 -1.45 8.08 -26.21
C SER A 24 -0.62 6.80 -26.10
N ASP A 25 -0.18 6.27 -27.25
CA ASP A 25 0.65 5.06 -27.30
C ASP A 25 2.06 5.33 -26.73
N GLN A 26 2.63 6.51 -26.96
CA GLN A 26 3.91 6.91 -26.35
C GLN A 26 3.80 7.11 -24.83
N VAL A 27 2.70 7.69 -24.35
CA VAL A 27 2.43 7.82 -22.91
C VAL A 27 2.23 6.46 -22.26
N LYS A 28 1.53 5.54 -22.93
CA LYS A 28 1.37 4.17 -22.46
C LYS A 28 2.70 3.43 -22.43
N LEU A 29 3.50 3.50 -23.49
CA LEU A 29 4.82 2.89 -23.58
C LEU A 29 5.76 3.45 -22.49
N ALA A 30 5.74 4.77 -22.24
CA ALA A 30 6.53 5.39 -21.18
C ALA A 30 6.12 4.90 -19.78
N LYS A 31 4.81 4.74 -19.53
CA LYS A 31 4.27 4.14 -18.30
C LYS A 31 4.67 2.67 -18.14
N ASP A 32 4.57 1.89 -19.20
CA ASP A 32 4.94 0.47 -19.20
C ASP A 32 6.45 0.29 -19.00
N VAL A 33 7.29 1.15 -19.59
CA VAL A 33 8.74 1.18 -19.35
C VAL A 33 9.04 1.58 -17.91
N GLU A 34 8.39 2.60 -17.38
CA GLU A 34 8.56 3.05 -15.98
C GLU A 34 8.14 1.96 -15.00
N GLN A 35 7.01 1.27 -15.25
CA GLN A 35 6.54 0.14 -14.45
C GLN A 35 7.48 -1.07 -14.51
N ASN A 36 7.98 -1.44 -15.70
CA ASN A 36 8.94 -2.54 -15.87
C ASN A 36 10.29 -2.27 -15.18
N ILE A 37 10.70 -1.00 -15.10
CA ILE A 37 11.95 -0.62 -14.44
C ILE A 37 11.73 -0.62 -12.90
N ILE A 38 10.57 -0.20 -12.38
CA ILE A 38 10.20 -0.29 -10.96
C ILE A 38 10.15 -1.76 -10.51
N ALA A 39 9.60 -2.65 -11.34
CA ALA A 39 9.51 -4.08 -11.05
C ALA A 39 10.88 -4.80 -10.92
N LYS A 40 11.95 -4.23 -11.45
CA LYS A 40 13.30 -4.86 -11.45
C LYS A 40 14.17 -4.54 -10.24
N GLU A 41 13.93 -3.46 -9.49
CA GLU A 41 14.71 -3.12 -8.30
C GLU A 41 14.17 -3.79 -7.03
N VAL A 42 14.37 -5.10 -6.91
CA VAL A 42 14.08 -5.85 -5.68
C VAL A 42 15.35 -5.95 -4.85
N ARG A 43 15.31 -5.56 -3.59
CA ARG A 43 16.37 -5.80 -2.62
C ARG A 43 15.91 -6.86 -1.64
N THR A 44 16.70 -7.92 -1.47
CA THR A 44 16.43 -8.95 -0.46
C THR A 44 17.23 -8.65 0.80
N GLU A 45 16.57 -8.65 1.94
CA GLU A 45 17.20 -8.61 3.24
C GLU A 45 17.69 -10.02 3.59
N THR A 46 18.94 -10.16 3.99
CA THR A 46 19.62 -11.45 4.04
C THR A 46 19.31 -12.29 5.28
N VAL A 47 18.89 -11.68 6.39
CA VAL A 47 18.59 -12.39 7.65
C VAL A 47 17.22 -13.04 7.60
N THR A 48 16.22 -12.34 7.08
CA THR A 48 14.81 -12.76 7.08
C THR A 48 14.29 -13.16 5.71
N GLY A 49 15.06 -12.90 4.65
CA GLY A 49 14.62 -13.10 3.27
C GLY A 49 13.57 -12.11 2.78
N MET A 50 13.25 -11.06 3.54
CA MET A 50 12.28 -10.04 3.14
C MET A 50 12.72 -9.34 1.85
N LYS A 51 11.77 -9.18 0.92
CA LYS A 51 11.99 -8.46 -0.34
C LYS A 51 11.40 -7.06 -0.25
N PHE A 52 12.14 -6.08 -0.76
CA PHE A 52 11.78 -4.67 -0.74
C PHE A 52 11.71 -4.10 -2.15
N ARG A 53 10.69 -3.30 -2.43
CA ARG A 53 10.50 -2.52 -3.65
C ARG A 53 10.83 -1.06 -3.39
N LYS A 54 11.59 -0.44 -4.30
CA LYS A 54 11.93 0.98 -4.24
C LYS A 54 10.77 1.82 -4.81
N ILE A 55 10.23 2.76 -4.02
CA ILE A 55 9.02 3.52 -4.31
C ILE A 55 9.17 4.97 -3.82
N PRO A 56 8.82 5.96 -4.63
CA PRO A 56 8.97 5.98 -6.08
C PRO A 56 10.46 6.07 -6.45
N ARG A 57 10.81 6.07 -7.72
CA ARG A 57 12.21 6.22 -8.15
C ARG A 57 12.81 7.59 -7.84
N LYS A 58 11.98 8.62 -7.81
CA LYS A 58 12.27 10.00 -7.40
C LYS A 58 11.10 10.52 -6.59
N SER A 59 11.32 11.58 -5.80
CA SER A 59 10.21 12.23 -5.08
C SER A 59 9.11 12.66 -6.03
N ILE A 60 7.86 12.44 -5.65
CA ILE A 60 6.68 12.78 -6.44
C ILE A 60 5.64 13.54 -5.61
N PHE A 61 4.84 14.35 -6.29
CA PHE A 61 3.62 14.87 -5.71
C PHE A 61 2.53 13.80 -5.77
N PHE A 62 1.88 13.58 -4.65
CA PHE A 62 0.88 12.54 -4.45
C PHE A 62 -0.37 13.13 -3.82
N ARG A 63 -1.54 12.71 -4.27
CA ARG A 63 -2.82 13.10 -3.69
C ARG A 63 -3.29 12.02 -2.73
N ILE A 64 -3.14 12.27 -1.42
CA ILE A 64 -3.60 11.39 -0.33
C ILE A 64 -5.08 11.64 -0.04
N GLY A 65 -5.77 10.63 0.50
CA GLY A 65 -7.18 10.71 0.88
C GLY A 65 -8.13 10.32 -0.26
N SER A 66 -9.43 10.45 -0.03
CA SER A 66 -10.49 10.05 -0.95
C SER A 66 -11.29 11.22 -1.47
N PRO A 67 -11.75 11.21 -2.74
CA PRO A 67 -12.67 12.21 -3.26
C PRO A 67 -14.01 12.15 -2.50
N SER A 68 -14.76 13.26 -2.49
CA SER A 68 -16.06 13.33 -1.80
C SER A 68 -17.09 12.33 -2.31
N THR A 69 -16.89 11.81 -3.51
CA THR A 69 -17.76 10.84 -4.19
C THR A 69 -17.39 9.37 -3.90
N GLU A 70 -16.25 9.09 -3.23
CA GLU A 70 -15.83 7.72 -2.98
C GLU A 70 -16.76 7.03 -1.98
N GLN A 71 -17.29 5.88 -2.35
CA GLN A 71 -18.21 5.12 -1.52
C GLN A 71 -17.51 4.60 -0.24
N GLY A 72 -18.13 4.85 0.92
CA GLY A 72 -17.59 4.45 2.21
C GLY A 72 -16.53 5.40 2.78
N ARG A 73 -16.30 6.54 2.12
CA ARG A 73 -15.42 7.62 2.59
C ARG A 73 -15.83 8.13 3.96
N LYS A 74 -14.83 8.56 4.73
CA LYS A 74 -14.99 9.28 6.00
C LYS A 74 -14.42 10.70 5.93
N ASP A 75 -14.80 11.54 6.89
CA ASP A 75 -14.37 12.95 6.94
C ASP A 75 -12.88 13.14 7.24
N ASP A 76 -12.24 12.15 7.87
CA ASP A 76 -10.81 12.11 8.13
C ASP A 76 -9.96 11.74 6.89
N GLU A 77 -10.59 11.49 5.74
CA GLU A 77 -9.94 11.15 4.46
C GLU A 77 -9.92 12.33 3.48
N LYS A 78 -9.91 13.58 3.94
CA LYS A 78 -9.96 14.76 3.06
C LYS A 78 -8.76 14.83 2.13
N GLN A 79 -9.02 14.85 0.80
CA GLN A 79 -7.95 14.88 -0.19
C GLN A 79 -7.11 16.16 -0.10
N HIS A 80 -5.79 15.99 -0.17
CA HIS A 80 -4.83 17.07 -0.41
C HIS A 80 -3.58 16.51 -1.10
N THR A 81 -2.77 17.41 -1.65
CA THR A 81 -1.53 17.03 -2.34
C THR A 81 -0.34 17.24 -1.41
N LEU A 82 0.52 16.24 -1.35
CA LEU A 82 1.77 16.29 -0.60
C LEU A 82 2.92 15.71 -1.44
N ARG A 83 4.15 15.95 -1.01
CA ARG A 83 5.35 15.39 -1.65
C ARG A 83 5.85 14.19 -0.84
N VAL A 84 6.04 13.08 -1.51
CA VAL A 84 6.64 11.87 -0.91
C VAL A 84 8.03 11.66 -1.50
N GLU A 85 9.02 11.50 -0.62
CA GLU A 85 10.38 11.17 -1.00
C GLU A 85 10.51 9.68 -1.36
N LYS A 86 11.59 9.32 -2.03
CA LYS A 86 11.89 7.92 -2.36
C LYS A 86 12.15 7.10 -1.10
N PHE A 87 11.56 5.92 -1.03
CA PHE A 87 11.76 4.94 0.03
C PHE A 87 11.71 3.53 -0.53
N SER A 88 11.95 2.53 0.28
CA SER A 88 11.70 1.13 -0.08
C SER A 88 10.66 0.55 0.87
N LEU A 89 9.76 -0.29 0.34
CA LEU A 89 8.70 -0.94 1.11
C LEU A 89 8.77 -2.46 0.92
N ALA A 90 8.55 -3.20 1.99
CA ALA A 90 8.46 -4.66 1.92
C ALA A 90 7.31 -5.10 1.01
N GLU A 91 7.56 -6.12 0.17
CA GLU A 91 6.57 -6.62 -0.79
C GLU A 91 5.30 -7.14 -0.12
N THR A 92 5.41 -7.66 1.09
CA THR A 92 4.33 -8.25 1.87
C THR A 92 4.34 -7.71 3.30
N GLU A 93 3.31 -8.01 4.06
CA GLU A 93 3.36 -7.95 5.52
C GLU A 93 4.50 -8.83 6.04
N VAL A 94 5.01 -8.53 7.24
CA VAL A 94 5.95 -9.41 7.95
C VAL A 94 5.28 -10.73 8.23
N THR A 95 5.90 -11.85 7.81
CA THR A 95 5.34 -13.18 8.04
C THR A 95 5.66 -13.70 9.44
N GLN A 96 4.90 -14.69 9.91
CA GLN A 96 5.15 -15.35 11.19
C GLN A 96 6.49 -16.07 11.22
N GLY A 97 6.93 -16.64 10.09
CA GLY A 97 8.27 -17.21 9.96
C GLY A 97 9.35 -16.17 10.17
N GLN A 98 9.24 -15.02 9.51
CA GLN A 98 10.17 -13.89 9.67
C GLN A 98 10.15 -13.31 11.09
N TRP A 99 8.95 -13.19 11.67
CA TRP A 99 8.80 -12.76 13.06
C TRP A 99 9.51 -13.71 14.04
N LYS A 100 9.30 -15.01 13.92
CA LYS A 100 9.95 -16.03 14.79
C LYS A 100 11.46 -15.98 14.70
N MET A 101 12.03 -15.79 13.51
CA MET A 101 13.49 -15.67 13.33
C MET A 101 14.09 -14.51 14.13
N ILE A 102 13.34 -13.44 14.35
CA ILE A 102 13.82 -12.24 15.05
C ILE A 102 13.47 -12.27 16.54
N MET A 103 12.23 -12.68 16.88
CA MET A 103 11.67 -12.55 18.21
C MET A 103 11.67 -13.87 19.02
N GLY A 104 11.88 -15.01 18.37
CA GLY A 104 11.91 -16.34 19.02
C GLY A 104 10.53 -16.89 19.42
N SER A 105 9.46 -16.10 19.34
CA SER A 105 8.09 -16.47 19.70
C SER A 105 7.11 -16.08 18.61
N ASN A 106 5.83 -16.49 18.71
CA ASN A 106 4.81 -16.11 17.73
C ASN A 106 3.51 -15.71 18.43
N PRO A 107 3.14 -14.41 18.45
CA PRO A 107 1.94 -13.91 19.11
C PRO A 107 0.65 -14.20 18.34
N SER A 108 0.74 -14.51 17.04
CA SER A 108 -0.40 -14.59 16.12
C SER A 108 -1.48 -15.57 16.59
N LYS A 109 -2.73 -15.23 16.34
CA LYS A 109 -3.86 -16.12 16.58
C LYS A 109 -3.88 -17.30 15.60
N PHE A 110 -3.79 -17.02 14.32
CA PHE A 110 -3.70 -18.01 13.27
C PHE A 110 -2.24 -18.46 13.12
N LYS A 111 -1.99 -19.74 12.82
CA LYS A 111 -0.63 -20.29 12.84
C LYS A 111 -0.22 -20.80 11.46
N GLY A 112 0.92 -20.29 10.96
CA GLY A 112 1.54 -20.69 9.70
C GLY A 112 2.68 -19.74 9.33
N ASP A 113 3.80 -20.27 8.89
CA ASP A 113 5.01 -19.48 8.64
C ASP A 113 4.84 -18.44 7.51
N ASP A 114 3.99 -18.75 6.53
CA ASP A 114 3.67 -17.87 5.41
C ASP A 114 2.48 -16.94 5.68
N LEU A 115 1.82 -17.04 6.84
CA LEU A 115 0.78 -16.11 7.24
C LEU A 115 1.42 -14.80 7.73
N PRO A 116 0.74 -13.64 7.59
CA PRO A 116 1.20 -12.40 8.22
C PRO A 116 1.25 -12.59 9.74
N VAL A 117 2.20 -11.98 10.40
CA VAL A 117 2.14 -11.88 11.85
C VAL A 117 0.95 -11.02 12.23
N ASP A 118 0.08 -11.55 13.08
CA ASP A 118 -1.09 -10.86 13.62
C ASP A 118 -0.98 -10.71 15.15
N SER A 119 -1.94 -10.03 15.77
CA SER A 119 -1.95 -9.78 17.23
C SER A 119 -0.74 -8.95 17.70
N VAL A 120 -0.21 -8.09 16.85
CA VAL A 120 0.97 -7.27 17.13
C VAL A 120 0.55 -5.83 17.46
N SER A 121 0.95 -5.35 18.65
CA SER A 121 0.86 -3.92 18.99
C SER A 121 1.94 -3.11 18.27
N TRP A 122 1.75 -1.78 18.22
CA TRP A 122 2.77 -0.89 17.65
C TRP A 122 4.11 -1.02 18.41
N ASN A 123 4.08 -1.13 19.73
CA ASN A 123 5.28 -1.31 20.56
C ASN A 123 6.02 -2.62 20.26
N LEU A 124 5.28 -3.71 20.01
CA LEU A 124 5.88 -4.99 19.59
C LEU A 124 6.50 -4.89 18.20
N ALA A 125 5.85 -4.20 17.26
CA ALA A 125 6.43 -3.92 15.94
C ALA A 125 7.72 -3.11 16.04
N GLN A 126 7.78 -2.09 16.93
CA GLN A 126 9.01 -1.32 17.17
C GLN A 126 10.12 -2.17 17.80
N THR A 127 9.77 -3.11 18.70
CA THR A 127 10.74 -4.04 19.29
C THR A 127 11.33 -4.97 18.23
N PHE A 128 10.49 -5.51 17.33
CA PHE A 128 10.94 -6.29 16.19
C PHE A 128 11.90 -5.48 15.30
N ILE A 129 11.53 -4.25 14.96
CA ILE A 129 12.35 -3.36 14.11
C ILE A 129 13.69 -3.07 14.77
N LYS A 130 13.70 -2.73 16.05
CA LYS A 130 14.94 -2.48 16.81
C LYS A 130 15.87 -3.70 16.79
N THR A 131 15.33 -4.90 17.04
CA THR A 131 16.10 -6.14 17.05
C THR A 131 16.65 -6.45 15.65
N LEU A 132 15.82 -6.32 14.61
CA LEU A 132 16.25 -6.51 13.23
C LEU A 132 17.34 -5.53 12.82
N ASN A 133 17.19 -4.24 13.16
CA ASN A 133 18.19 -3.21 12.89
C ASN A 133 19.53 -3.51 13.57
N THR A 134 19.50 -3.97 14.82
CA THR A 134 20.72 -4.37 15.55
C THR A 134 21.42 -5.55 14.85
N ARG A 135 20.65 -6.57 14.40
CA ARG A 135 21.22 -7.76 13.75
C ARG A 135 21.77 -7.49 12.35
N THR A 136 21.18 -6.54 11.63
CA THR A 136 21.50 -6.29 10.21
C THR A 136 22.38 -5.07 9.97
N GLY A 137 22.51 -4.18 10.96
CA GLY A 137 23.14 -2.87 10.80
C GLY A 137 22.37 -1.91 9.87
N LYS A 138 21.14 -2.28 9.45
CA LYS A 138 20.29 -1.49 8.57
C LYS A 138 19.32 -0.63 9.37
N LYS A 139 18.60 0.29 8.69
CA LYS A 139 17.62 1.20 9.30
C LYS A 139 16.22 0.91 8.74
N PHE A 140 15.59 -0.16 9.21
CA PHE A 140 14.19 -0.42 8.95
C PHE A 140 13.31 0.42 9.88
N ARG A 141 12.12 0.72 9.41
CA ARG A 141 11.06 1.42 10.15
C ARG A 141 9.68 0.99 9.65
N LEU A 142 8.63 1.42 10.32
CA LEU A 142 7.30 1.40 9.73
C LEU A 142 7.21 2.47 8.63
N PRO A 143 6.37 2.31 7.61
CA PRO A 143 6.08 3.39 6.66
C PRO A 143 5.36 4.54 7.35
N THR A 144 5.51 5.76 6.85
CA THR A 144 4.58 6.84 7.16
C THR A 144 3.21 6.54 6.54
N GLU A 145 2.17 7.19 7.03
CA GLU A 145 0.83 7.03 6.47
C GLU A 145 0.77 7.41 4.98
N ALA A 146 1.46 8.49 4.61
CA ALA A 146 1.54 8.96 3.22
C ALA A 146 2.31 7.98 2.32
N GLU A 147 3.42 7.41 2.79
CA GLU A 147 4.17 6.38 2.06
C GLU A 147 3.31 5.13 1.84
N TRP A 148 2.58 4.71 2.86
CA TRP A 148 1.73 3.54 2.79
C TRP A 148 0.62 3.72 1.75
N GLU A 149 -0.12 4.86 1.74
CA GLU A 149 -1.20 5.09 0.77
C GLU A 149 -0.67 5.26 -0.66
N LEU A 150 0.45 5.99 -0.85
CA LEU A 150 1.12 6.06 -2.15
C LEU A 150 1.44 4.67 -2.68
N ALA A 151 2.01 3.81 -1.83
CA ALA A 151 2.38 2.44 -2.16
C ALA A 151 1.14 1.58 -2.47
N ALA A 152 0.06 1.71 -1.70
CA ALA A 152 -1.18 0.98 -1.91
C ALA A 152 -1.85 1.33 -3.23
N ARG A 153 -1.89 2.62 -3.58
CA ARG A 153 -2.47 3.08 -4.85
C ARG A 153 -1.63 2.71 -6.07
N ALA A 154 -0.32 2.68 -5.94
CA ALA A 154 0.60 2.33 -7.04
C ALA A 154 0.27 3.03 -8.38
N GLY A 155 -0.05 4.33 -8.31
CA GLY A 155 -0.39 5.17 -9.46
C GLY A 155 -1.87 5.22 -9.84
N THR A 156 -2.76 4.48 -9.18
CA THR A 156 -4.21 4.56 -9.39
C THR A 156 -4.85 5.65 -8.55
N THR A 157 -6.04 6.11 -8.97
CA THR A 157 -6.86 7.09 -8.24
C THR A 157 -8.16 6.47 -7.71
N THR A 158 -8.41 5.22 -8.02
CA THR A 158 -9.59 4.45 -7.61
C THR A 158 -9.52 4.06 -6.14
N ALA A 159 -10.64 3.68 -5.55
CA ALA A 159 -10.72 3.26 -4.14
C ALA A 159 -9.74 2.12 -3.81
N ARG A 160 -9.46 1.23 -4.78
CA ARG A 160 -8.52 0.11 -4.71
C ARG A 160 -7.61 0.11 -5.92
N TYR A 161 -6.43 -0.47 -5.84
CA TYR A 161 -5.50 -0.51 -6.97
C TYR A 161 -6.02 -1.34 -8.16
N TRP A 162 -7.06 -2.16 -7.97
CA TRP A 162 -7.73 -2.91 -9.04
C TRP A 162 -9.04 -2.27 -9.54
N GLY A 163 -9.52 -1.16 -8.94
CA GLY A 163 -10.72 -0.45 -9.37
C GLY A 163 -11.57 0.10 -8.23
N GLU A 164 -12.79 0.50 -8.53
CA GLU A 164 -13.72 1.06 -7.54
C GLU A 164 -14.38 -0.04 -6.68
N ASP A 165 -14.75 -1.15 -7.30
CA ASP A 165 -15.45 -2.23 -6.63
C ASP A 165 -14.50 -3.21 -5.95
N ILE A 166 -14.96 -3.83 -4.86
CA ILE A 166 -14.20 -4.88 -4.18
C ILE A 166 -13.99 -6.09 -5.10
N GLY A 167 -14.93 -6.37 -5.97
CA GLY A 167 -14.92 -7.53 -6.87
C GLY A 167 -14.94 -8.85 -6.09
N PHE A 168 -14.40 -9.89 -6.74
CA PHE A 168 -14.35 -11.24 -6.20
C PHE A 168 -12.90 -11.71 -6.14
N ASN A 169 -12.47 -12.24 -5.00
CA ASN A 169 -11.13 -12.83 -4.81
C ASN A 169 -9.95 -11.86 -5.05
N ASN A 170 -10.11 -10.58 -4.75
CA ASN A 170 -9.05 -9.57 -4.87
C ASN A 170 -8.32 -9.26 -3.57
N ALA A 171 -8.93 -9.56 -2.41
CA ALA A 171 -8.38 -9.32 -1.10
C ALA A 171 -9.00 -10.26 -0.05
N ASN A 172 -8.29 -10.52 1.06
CA ASN A 172 -8.87 -11.22 2.20
C ASN A 172 -9.63 -10.23 3.08
N CYS A 173 -10.97 -10.25 3.00
CA CYS A 173 -11.87 -9.43 3.80
C CYS A 173 -13.24 -10.12 3.99
N TYR A 174 -14.07 -9.60 4.87
CA TYR A 174 -15.38 -10.18 5.15
C TYR A 174 -16.33 -10.04 3.95
N ARG A 175 -16.85 -11.17 3.46
CA ARG A 175 -17.72 -11.27 2.27
C ARG A 175 -17.09 -10.76 0.97
N CYS A 176 -15.80 -10.98 0.79
CA CYS A 176 -15.07 -10.62 -0.42
C CYS A 176 -14.87 -11.79 -1.41
N GLY A 177 -15.48 -12.93 -1.13
CA GLY A 177 -15.60 -14.04 -2.04
C GLY A 177 -14.34 -14.91 -2.20
N GLN A 178 -13.42 -14.87 -1.24
CA GLN A 178 -12.23 -15.73 -1.21
C GLN A 178 -12.38 -16.84 -0.14
N ARG A 179 -11.51 -17.85 -0.21
CA ARG A 179 -11.66 -19.06 0.63
C ARG A 179 -11.55 -18.80 2.15
N TRP A 180 -10.83 -17.75 2.56
CA TRP A 180 -10.61 -17.41 3.97
C TRP A 180 -11.74 -16.57 4.57
N ASP A 181 -12.43 -15.76 3.75
CA ASP A 181 -13.64 -14.96 3.94
C ASP A 181 -13.96 -14.55 5.38
N GLY A 182 -13.08 -13.74 5.97
CA GLY A 182 -13.25 -13.19 7.31
C GLY A 182 -12.97 -14.14 8.47
N ARG A 183 -12.54 -15.37 8.22
CA ARG A 183 -12.34 -16.43 9.24
C ARG A 183 -10.92 -16.49 9.75
N GLU A 184 -9.95 -16.37 8.85
CA GLU A 184 -8.52 -16.49 9.13
C GLU A 184 -7.69 -15.63 8.18
N THR A 185 -6.41 -15.39 8.52
CA THR A 185 -5.49 -14.71 7.61
C THR A 185 -5.14 -15.60 6.43
N ALA A 186 -4.95 -15.00 5.26
CA ALA A 186 -4.43 -15.69 4.09
C ALA A 186 -2.89 -15.69 4.11
N PRO A 187 -2.22 -16.69 3.56
CA PRO A 187 -0.79 -16.62 3.28
C PRO A 187 -0.47 -15.37 2.47
N VAL A 188 0.64 -14.71 2.80
CA VAL A 188 1.06 -13.54 2.02
C VAL A 188 1.23 -13.89 0.55
N ARG A 189 0.94 -12.95 -0.37
CA ARG A 189 0.94 -13.16 -1.83
C ARG A 189 -0.18 -14.06 -2.35
N SER A 190 -1.26 -14.22 -1.59
CA SER A 190 -2.43 -14.97 -2.06
C SER A 190 -3.22 -14.25 -3.13
N PHE A 191 -3.03 -12.96 -3.31
CA PHE A 191 -3.74 -12.12 -4.29
C PHE A 191 -2.75 -11.46 -5.25
N ALA A 192 -3.29 -10.93 -6.37
CA ALA A 192 -2.47 -10.25 -7.37
C ALA A 192 -1.80 -8.99 -6.77
N PRO A 193 -0.54 -8.72 -7.10
CA PRO A 193 0.15 -7.51 -6.63
C PRO A 193 -0.38 -6.27 -7.34
N ASN A 194 -0.16 -5.11 -6.73
CA ASN A 194 -0.37 -3.83 -7.40
C ASN A 194 0.75 -3.51 -8.41
N ASN A 195 0.66 -2.38 -9.11
CA ASN A 195 1.62 -1.97 -10.14
C ASN A 195 3.05 -1.77 -9.63
N PHE A 196 3.26 -1.64 -8.31
CA PHE A 196 4.59 -1.58 -7.71
C PHE A 196 5.12 -2.95 -7.28
N GLY A 197 4.36 -4.03 -7.54
CA GLY A 197 4.73 -5.39 -7.13
C GLY A 197 4.57 -5.63 -5.64
N LEU A 198 3.68 -4.89 -4.98
CA LEU A 198 3.35 -5.04 -3.57
C LEU A 198 2.07 -5.87 -3.44
N TYR A 199 2.11 -6.85 -2.56
CA TYR A 199 1.02 -7.78 -2.29
C TYR A 199 0.26 -7.37 -1.04
N ASP A 200 -1.00 -7.75 -0.98
CA ASP A 200 -1.86 -7.70 0.20
C ASP A 200 -1.94 -6.30 0.87
N MET A 201 -1.76 -5.23 0.05
CA MET A 201 -1.87 -3.86 0.54
C MET A 201 -3.27 -3.52 1.09
N LEU A 202 -4.28 -4.27 0.69
CA LEU A 202 -5.67 -4.10 1.10
C LEU A 202 -6.23 -5.42 1.59
N GLY A 203 -6.79 -5.44 2.81
CA GLY A 203 -7.30 -6.65 3.47
C GLY A 203 -6.23 -7.38 4.27
N ASN A 204 -6.47 -8.63 4.58
CA ASN A 204 -5.64 -9.55 5.38
C ASN A 204 -5.44 -9.07 6.82
N VAL A 205 -4.49 -8.17 7.10
CA VAL A 205 -4.32 -7.53 8.40
C VAL A 205 -4.24 -6.01 8.26
N TRP A 206 -4.76 -5.27 9.24
CA TRP A 206 -4.45 -3.85 9.38
C TRP A 206 -2.95 -3.67 9.56
N GLU A 207 -2.38 -2.67 8.90
CA GLU A 207 -0.96 -2.41 8.96
C GLU A 207 -0.65 -1.14 9.76
N TRP A 208 0.21 -1.26 10.76
CA TRP A 208 0.74 -0.14 11.51
C TRP A 208 1.58 0.77 10.63
N THR A 209 1.38 2.07 10.81
CA THR A 209 2.30 3.11 10.29
C THR A 209 3.06 3.76 11.45
N CYS A 210 4.11 4.54 11.14
CA CYS A 210 4.80 5.32 12.16
C CYS A 210 4.20 6.72 12.37
N SER A 211 3.15 7.08 11.64
CA SER A 211 2.50 8.39 11.75
C SER A 211 1.47 8.41 12.88
N GLU A 212 1.48 9.48 13.66
CA GLU A 212 0.42 9.76 14.61
C GLU A 212 -0.91 9.91 13.87
N TYR A 213 -1.99 9.37 14.43
CA TYR A 213 -3.32 9.60 13.88
C TYR A 213 -3.86 10.97 14.30
N LYS A 214 -4.26 11.76 13.32
CA LYS A 214 -5.05 12.98 13.48
C LYS A 214 -6.34 12.86 12.69
N GLU A 215 -7.45 13.40 13.21
CA GLU A 215 -8.74 13.40 12.51
C GLU A 215 -8.71 14.24 11.23
N LYS A 216 -7.85 15.26 11.21
CA LYS A 216 -7.57 16.05 10.01
C LYS A 216 -6.11 15.92 9.66
N TYR A 217 -5.82 15.79 8.39
CA TYR A 217 -4.45 15.87 7.90
C TYR A 217 -3.86 17.26 8.20
N ASP A 218 -2.69 17.28 8.81
CA ASP A 218 -1.97 18.50 9.22
C ASP A 218 -0.45 18.41 8.93
N GLY A 219 -0.03 17.41 8.14
CA GLY A 219 1.35 17.13 7.76
C GLY A 219 2.01 16.03 8.61
N VAL A 220 1.36 15.54 9.68
CA VAL A 220 1.91 14.43 10.49
C VAL A 220 1.85 13.10 9.74
N GLU A 221 0.97 12.96 8.76
CA GLU A 221 0.87 11.79 7.89
C GLU A 221 2.14 11.51 7.07
N GLN A 222 3.04 12.51 6.97
CA GLN A 222 4.34 12.39 6.30
C GLN A 222 5.50 12.12 7.24
N LYS A 223 5.26 12.01 8.54
CA LYS A 223 6.31 11.92 9.57
C LYS A 223 6.12 10.71 10.45
N CYS A 224 7.24 10.13 10.88
CA CYS A 224 7.22 9.20 12.00
C CYS A 224 7.16 9.99 13.32
N SER A 225 6.24 9.62 14.20
CA SER A 225 6.09 10.19 15.53
C SER A 225 6.67 9.26 16.58
N THR A 226 7.17 9.84 17.68
CA THR A 226 7.54 9.12 18.90
C THR A 226 6.68 9.62 20.03
N GLY A 227 6.05 8.70 20.80
CA GLY A 227 5.21 9.08 21.93
C GLY A 227 3.81 9.58 21.58
N ALA A 228 3.30 9.26 20.38
CA ALA A 228 1.92 9.56 20.02
C ALA A 228 0.93 8.75 20.87
N GLN A 229 -0.23 9.35 21.17
CA GLN A 229 -1.32 8.65 21.88
C GLN A 229 -1.99 7.57 21.03
N SER A 230 -1.97 7.73 19.72
CA SER A 230 -2.47 6.73 18.77
C SER A 230 -1.73 6.84 17.44
N TYR A 231 -1.57 5.70 16.78
CA TYR A 231 -0.95 5.58 15.47
C TYR A 231 -1.96 5.15 14.41
N THR A 232 -1.71 5.56 13.18
CA THR A 232 -2.60 5.22 12.06
C THR A 232 -2.40 3.77 11.63
N LEU A 233 -3.52 3.09 11.41
CA LEU A 233 -3.64 1.77 10.79
C LEU A 233 -4.24 1.92 9.39
N ARG A 234 -3.74 1.14 8.45
CA ARG A 234 -4.13 1.22 7.04
C ARG A 234 -4.48 -0.17 6.47
N GLY A 235 -5.25 -0.18 5.37
CA GLY A 235 -5.49 -1.35 4.53
C GLY A 235 -6.78 -2.12 4.80
N GLY A 236 -7.32 -2.07 6.00
CA GLY A 236 -8.37 -2.99 6.40
C GLY A 236 -7.84 -4.38 6.74
N ALA A 237 -8.71 -5.28 7.17
CA ALA A 237 -8.31 -6.63 7.57
C ALA A 237 -9.37 -7.68 7.19
N LEU A 238 -9.03 -8.94 7.39
CA LEU A 238 -9.85 -10.12 7.09
C LEU A 238 -11.31 -10.01 7.56
N ASN A 239 -11.55 -9.42 8.72
CA ASN A 239 -12.87 -9.30 9.33
C ASN A 239 -13.60 -7.97 9.03
N ASN A 240 -13.05 -7.16 8.13
CA ASN A 240 -13.65 -5.91 7.71
C ASN A 240 -14.45 -6.07 6.41
N SER A 241 -15.56 -5.35 6.30
CA SER A 241 -16.30 -5.26 5.04
C SER A 241 -15.56 -4.37 4.02
N ALA A 242 -15.97 -4.48 2.76
CA ALA A 242 -15.37 -3.75 1.62
C ALA A 242 -15.17 -2.25 1.83
N LYS A 243 -16.00 -1.58 2.65
CA LYS A 243 -15.89 -0.15 2.95
C LYS A 243 -14.59 0.24 3.67
N TRP A 244 -13.93 -0.71 4.33
CA TRP A 244 -12.66 -0.51 5.03
C TRP A 244 -11.45 -0.92 4.19
N VAL A 245 -11.69 -1.76 3.17
CA VAL A 245 -10.64 -2.29 2.28
C VAL A 245 -10.49 -1.35 1.08
N ARG A 246 -10.00 -0.14 1.37
CA ARG A 246 -9.76 0.97 0.41
C ARG A 246 -8.42 1.63 0.71
N ALA A 247 -7.77 2.16 -0.32
CA ALA A 247 -6.47 2.79 -0.17
C ALA A 247 -6.50 3.98 0.81
N ALA A 248 -7.58 4.77 0.83
CA ALA A 248 -7.73 5.93 1.70
C ALA A 248 -8.28 5.60 3.11
N ALA A 249 -8.81 4.40 3.33
CA ALA A 249 -9.42 4.06 4.62
C ALA A 249 -8.41 4.12 5.77
N ARG A 250 -8.81 4.80 6.85
CA ARG A 250 -7.99 5.06 8.03
C ARG A 250 -8.62 4.44 9.27
N ALA A 251 -7.79 3.88 10.14
CA ALA A 251 -8.13 3.51 11.49
C ALA A 251 -7.03 3.96 12.44
N ARG A 252 -7.29 3.89 13.74
CA ARG A 252 -6.30 4.23 14.78
C ARG A 252 -6.35 3.24 15.93
N ASP A 253 -5.21 3.09 16.60
CA ASP A 253 -5.16 2.42 17.88
C ASP A 253 -4.00 2.98 18.74
N ARG A 254 -4.03 2.67 20.04
CA ARG A 254 -2.97 3.03 20.99
C ARG A 254 -1.74 2.16 20.77
N PRO A 255 -0.53 2.65 21.12
CA PRO A 255 0.71 1.91 20.86
C PRO A 255 0.81 0.58 21.64
N GLU A 256 0.14 0.47 22.80
CA GLU A 256 0.08 -0.77 23.59
C GLU A 256 -1.05 -1.70 23.11
N GLY A 257 -2.01 -1.12 22.36
CA GLY A 257 -3.24 -1.80 21.99
C GLY A 257 -3.05 -2.75 20.84
N SER A 258 -3.66 -3.92 20.97
CA SER A 258 -4.26 -4.61 19.87
C SER A 258 -5.76 -4.71 20.17
N LEU A 259 -6.40 -3.55 20.40
CA LEU A 259 -7.81 -3.47 20.80
C LEU A 259 -8.75 -4.20 19.83
N ARG A 260 -8.28 -4.47 18.63
CA ARG A 260 -9.00 -5.21 17.59
C ARG A 260 -8.62 -6.70 17.52
N GLY A 261 -7.78 -7.17 18.47
CA GLY A 261 -7.37 -8.57 18.55
C GLY A 261 -6.44 -8.99 17.39
N TYR A 262 -6.76 -10.09 16.75
CA TYR A 262 -5.94 -10.82 15.78
C TYR A 262 -5.91 -10.23 14.36
N ASN A 263 -6.18 -8.96 14.16
CA ASN A 263 -6.26 -8.37 12.82
C ASN A 263 -5.26 -7.24 12.57
N CYS A 264 -4.26 -7.05 13.44
CA CYS A 264 -3.22 -6.03 13.28
C CYS A 264 -1.84 -6.68 13.11
N GLY A 265 -1.16 -6.29 12.04
CA GLY A 265 0.19 -6.64 11.70
C GLY A 265 0.93 -5.41 11.15
N PHE A 266 1.94 -5.59 10.33
CA PHE A 266 2.70 -4.49 9.74
C PHE A 266 3.59 -4.95 8.58
N ARG A 267 4.03 -4.01 7.77
CA ARG A 267 5.17 -4.20 6.85
C ARG A 267 6.26 -3.17 7.10
N LEU A 268 7.46 -3.44 6.60
CA LEU A 268 8.64 -2.60 6.83
C LEU A 268 8.88 -1.64 5.68
N ALA A 269 9.38 -0.47 6.03
CA ALA A 269 9.97 0.50 5.12
C ALA A 269 11.45 0.71 5.42
N MET A 270 12.17 1.25 4.44
CA MET A 270 13.55 1.74 4.56
C MET A 270 13.68 3.05 3.81
N ASP A 271 14.46 3.97 4.34
CA ASP A 271 14.85 5.14 3.56
C ASP A 271 15.74 4.70 2.39
N SER A 272 15.53 5.32 1.24
CA SER A 272 16.45 5.10 0.12
C SER A 272 17.79 5.79 0.45
N SER A 273 18.87 5.07 0.35
CA SER A 273 20.21 5.68 0.40
C SER A 273 20.28 6.85 -0.58
N LYS A 274 20.86 7.95 -0.12
CA LYS A 274 21.13 9.14 -0.94
C LYS A 274 21.99 8.81 -2.14
#